data_013bd2f9bc5c756b2aafaa4638fa3e8b
#
_entry.id   013bd2f9bc5c756b2aafaa4638fa3e8b
#
_cell.length_a   1.000
_cell.length_b   1.000
_cell.length_c   1.000
_cell.angle_alpha   90.00
_cell.angle_beta   90.00
_cell.angle_gamma   90.00
#
_symmetry.space_group_name_H-M   'P 1'
#
loop_
_entity.id
_entity.type
_entity.pdbx_description
1 polymer ?
#
loop_
_entity_poly.entity_id
_entity_poly.type
_entity_poly.pdbx_seq_one_letter_code
_entity_poly.pdbx_strand_id
1 'polypeptide(L)'
;MALIGNIEYYKGIGDIKFEGSDSNNPFAFKYYDPEKIVAGKALKEHFRFAVAYWHSFCGQGTDPFGSGTQDFLWDKSEDPYQAAKDKADAAFEFITKMGFDYFCFHDFDLIQEGKSIVESENRLLYITDYIKQKQKESGVKVLWGTANCFSNPHYMNGAATNPEFDVLA
;
A
#
# COMPACT_ATOMS: atom_id res chain seq x y z
N MET A 1 -4.70 -5.97 16.58
CA MET A 1 -5.67 -6.93 16.01
C MET A 1 -5.78 -6.63 14.53
N ALA A 2 -5.69 -7.65 13.68
CA ALA A 2 -5.76 -7.49 12.22
C ALA A 2 -7.09 -6.86 11.78
N LEU A 3 -7.05 -5.92 10.85
CA LEU A 3 -8.23 -5.34 10.20
C LEU A 3 -8.58 -6.19 8.98
N ILE A 4 -9.52 -7.11 9.14
CA ILE A 4 -9.98 -7.99 8.08
C ILE A 4 -11.22 -7.35 7.43
N GLY A 5 -11.22 -7.24 6.09
CA GLY A 5 -12.35 -6.79 5.32
C GLY A 5 -13.41 -7.89 5.11
N ASN A 6 -14.12 -7.85 3.99
CA ASN A 6 -15.12 -8.87 3.65
C ASN A 6 -14.49 -10.25 3.38
N ILE A 7 -13.24 -10.28 2.95
CA ILE A 7 -12.45 -11.48 2.64
C ILE A 7 -11.17 -11.43 3.47
N GLU A 8 -10.78 -12.53 4.06
CA GLU A 8 -9.45 -12.69 4.64
C GLU A 8 -8.48 -13.15 3.56
N TYR A 9 -7.51 -12.30 3.18
CA TYR A 9 -6.54 -12.58 2.13
C TYR A 9 -5.35 -13.41 2.63
N TYR A 10 -4.90 -13.17 3.86
CA TYR A 10 -3.74 -13.86 4.46
C TYR A 10 -4.19 -14.87 5.49
N LYS A 11 -4.99 -15.87 5.03
CA LYS A 11 -5.57 -16.92 5.86
C LYS A 11 -4.50 -17.74 6.59
N GLY A 12 -4.75 -18.00 7.85
CA GLY A 12 -3.86 -18.83 8.68
C GLY A 12 -2.62 -18.09 9.18
N ILE A 13 -2.42 -16.82 8.83
CA ILE A 13 -1.37 -15.95 9.36
C ILE A 13 -1.98 -15.06 10.43
N GLY A 14 -1.55 -15.22 11.68
CA GLY A 14 -1.94 -14.35 12.78
C GLY A 14 -1.15 -13.03 12.82
N ASP A 15 -1.33 -12.25 13.90
CA ASP A 15 -0.53 -11.04 14.14
C ASP A 15 0.95 -11.43 14.29
N ILE A 16 1.82 -10.79 13.51
CA ILE A 16 3.27 -11.00 13.53
C ILE A 16 3.86 -10.11 14.62
N LYS A 17 4.60 -10.73 15.56
CA LYS A 17 5.15 -10.06 16.75
C LYS A 17 6.61 -10.45 16.96
N PHE A 18 7.27 -9.69 17.84
CA PHE A 18 8.58 -10.07 18.33
C PHE A 18 8.46 -11.25 19.30
N GLU A 19 9.23 -12.31 19.03
CA GLU A 19 9.27 -13.53 19.85
C GLU A 19 10.71 -13.91 20.28
N GLY A 20 11.72 -13.14 19.83
CA GLY A 20 13.12 -13.42 20.13
C GLY A 20 13.78 -14.36 19.13
N SER A 21 15.13 -14.43 19.23
CA SER A 21 15.98 -15.19 18.31
C SER A 21 15.70 -16.68 18.28
N ASP A 22 15.23 -17.23 19.39
CA ASP A 22 15.04 -18.67 19.57
C ASP A 22 13.64 -19.16 19.14
N SER A 23 12.78 -18.22 18.69
CA SER A 23 11.45 -18.58 18.18
C SER A 23 11.54 -19.48 16.95
N ASN A 24 10.73 -20.56 16.97
CA ASN A 24 10.53 -21.45 15.84
C ASN A 24 9.41 -20.95 14.88
N ASN A 25 8.73 -19.87 15.22
CA ASN A 25 7.69 -19.28 14.37
C ASN A 25 8.34 -18.58 13.15
N PRO A 26 8.08 -19.05 11.90
CA PRO A 26 8.66 -18.43 10.70
C PRO A 26 8.12 -17.03 10.44
N PHE A 27 6.97 -16.66 11.01
CA PHE A 27 6.33 -15.37 10.86
C PHE A 27 6.57 -14.42 12.05
N ALA A 28 7.49 -14.73 12.96
CA ALA A 28 7.84 -13.83 14.06
C ALA A 28 9.01 -12.92 13.73
N PHE A 29 9.01 -11.71 14.28
CA PHE A 29 10.23 -10.88 14.34
C PHE A 29 11.17 -11.48 15.39
N LYS A 30 12.38 -11.80 14.97
CA LYS A 30 13.38 -12.44 15.84
C LYS A 30 14.37 -11.45 16.45
N TYR A 31 14.61 -10.34 15.79
CA TYR A 31 15.64 -9.35 16.17
C TYR A 31 15.07 -7.96 16.40
N TYR A 32 13.95 -7.62 15.75
CA TYR A 32 13.27 -6.35 15.92
C TYR A 32 12.25 -6.44 17.04
N ASP A 33 12.62 -5.90 18.21
CA ASP A 33 11.69 -5.68 19.34
C ASP A 33 11.22 -4.22 19.31
N PRO A 34 9.98 -3.95 18.91
CA PRO A 34 9.47 -2.59 18.77
C PRO A 34 9.41 -1.83 20.11
N GLU A 35 9.28 -2.55 21.23
CA GLU A 35 9.16 -1.95 22.57
C GLU A 35 10.50 -1.79 23.28
N LYS A 36 11.60 -2.28 22.73
CA LYS A 36 12.94 -2.13 23.31
C LYS A 36 13.31 -0.67 23.44
N ILE A 37 13.68 -0.25 24.66
CA ILE A 37 14.11 1.13 24.91
C ILE A 37 15.54 1.34 24.47
N VAL A 38 15.76 2.32 23.59
CA VAL A 38 17.08 2.77 23.11
C VAL A 38 17.11 4.29 23.20
N ALA A 39 18.13 4.84 23.85
CA ALA A 39 18.27 6.29 24.05
C ALA A 39 16.96 6.98 24.56
N GLY A 40 16.28 6.32 25.49
CA GLY A 40 15.08 6.85 26.17
C GLY A 40 13.76 6.75 25.40
N LYS A 41 13.75 6.11 24.22
CA LYS A 41 12.54 5.89 23.40
C LYS A 41 12.43 4.44 22.98
N ALA A 42 11.20 3.99 22.70
CA ALA A 42 10.97 2.68 22.13
C ALA A 42 11.55 2.59 20.71
N LEU A 43 12.02 1.42 20.31
CA LEU A 43 12.67 1.23 18.99
C LEU A 43 11.75 1.61 17.84
N LYS A 44 10.45 1.33 17.94
CA LYS A 44 9.42 1.75 16.96
C LYS A 44 9.29 3.27 16.79
N GLU A 45 9.69 4.07 17.79
CA GLU A 45 9.68 5.53 17.69
C GLU A 45 10.91 6.06 16.92
N HIS A 46 12.00 5.27 16.88
CA HIS A 46 13.18 5.57 16.06
C HIS A 46 12.97 5.15 14.61
N PHE A 47 12.31 4.01 14.37
CA PHE A 47 12.11 3.42 13.05
C PHE A 47 10.63 3.45 12.67
N ARG A 48 10.27 4.33 11.75
CA ARG A 48 8.93 4.41 11.17
C ARG A 48 8.84 3.53 9.94
N PHE A 49 8.68 2.22 10.14
CA PHE A 49 8.48 1.31 9.02
C PHE A 49 7.16 1.59 8.33
N ALA A 50 7.21 1.71 7.01
CA ALA A 50 6.04 1.88 6.16
C ALA A 50 6.00 0.79 5.08
N VAL A 51 4.82 0.29 4.80
CA VAL A 51 4.61 -0.64 3.68
C VAL A 51 4.51 0.16 2.39
N ALA A 52 5.33 -0.17 1.41
CA ALA A 52 5.29 0.41 0.07
C ALA A 52 4.19 -0.26 -0.76
N TYR A 53 3.13 0.48 -1.05
CA TYR A 53 1.95 -0.04 -1.74
C TYR A 53 2.29 -0.63 -3.11
N TRP A 54 3.13 0.08 -3.89
CA TRP A 54 3.55 -0.34 -5.24
C TRP A 54 4.27 -1.68 -5.27
N HIS A 55 5.19 -1.93 -4.35
CA HIS A 55 5.91 -3.20 -4.29
C HIS A 55 5.06 -4.33 -3.74
N SER A 56 4.27 -4.05 -2.71
CA SER A 56 3.56 -5.09 -1.95
C SER A 56 2.26 -5.51 -2.59
N PHE A 57 1.54 -4.59 -3.26
CA PHE A 57 0.16 -4.84 -3.71
C PHE A 57 -0.07 -4.59 -5.19
N CYS A 58 0.88 -3.97 -5.92
CA CYS A 58 0.76 -3.63 -7.34
C CYS A 58 1.85 -4.28 -8.21
N GLY A 59 2.89 -4.86 -7.60
CA GLY A 59 3.98 -5.49 -8.33
C GLY A 59 3.52 -6.76 -9.04
N GLN A 60 3.74 -6.82 -10.34
CA GLN A 60 3.32 -7.96 -11.16
C GLN A 60 4.43 -9.01 -11.39
N GLY A 61 5.61 -8.81 -10.80
CA GLY A 61 6.77 -9.67 -11.05
C GLY A 61 7.33 -9.53 -12.47
N THR A 62 7.12 -8.36 -13.10
CA THR A 62 7.67 -8.02 -14.43
C THR A 62 9.15 -7.71 -14.31
N ASP A 63 9.95 -8.21 -15.23
CA ASP A 63 11.36 -7.91 -15.40
C ASP A 63 11.71 -7.63 -16.89
N PRO A 64 12.98 -7.28 -17.22
CA PRO A 64 13.39 -7.04 -18.60
C PRO A 64 13.26 -8.26 -19.54
N PHE A 65 13.02 -9.45 -19.00
CA PHE A 65 12.99 -10.71 -19.76
C PHE A 65 11.59 -11.29 -19.95
N GLY A 66 10.58 -10.73 -19.28
CA GLY A 66 9.23 -11.25 -19.41
C GLY A 66 8.14 -10.41 -18.75
N SER A 67 6.91 -10.75 -19.10
CA SER A 67 5.71 -10.21 -18.46
C SER A 67 5.56 -10.73 -17.04
N GLY A 68 4.75 -10.03 -16.23
CA GLY A 68 4.48 -10.39 -14.85
C GLY A 68 3.92 -11.80 -14.70
N THR A 69 4.41 -12.50 -13.69
CA THR A 69 3.97 -13.85 -13.31
C THR A 69 3.16 -13.86 -12.01
N GLN A 70 3.03 -12.72 -11.37
CA GLN A 70 2.33 -12.57 -10.10
C GLN A 70 0.85 -12.30 -10.34
N ASP A 71 0.01 -13.11 -9.74
CA ASP A 71 -1.45 -13.04 -9.84
C ASP A 71 -2.06 -12.83 -8.46
N PHE A 72 -2.54 -11.62 -8.20
CA PHE A 72 -3.09 -11.24 -6.91
C PHE A 72 -4.58 -11.60 -6.78
N LEU A 73 -4.96 -12.07 -5.59
CA LEU A 73 -6.35 -12.41 -5.28
C LEU A 73 -7.28 -11.19 -5.27
N TRP A 74 -6.75 -10.00 -4.98
CA TRP A 74 -7.49 -8.73 -4.97
C TRP A 74 -7.60 -8.05 -6.33
N ASP A 75 -6.95 -8.57 -7.36
CA ASP A 75 -6.93 -7.99 -8.71
C ASP A 75 -7.77 -8.83 -9.68
N LYS A 76 -8.96 -9.24 -9.25
CA LYS A 76 -9.85 -10.13 -10.03
C LYS A 76 -11.08 -9.43 -10.58
N SER A 77 -11.45 -8.28 -10.02
CA SER A 77 -12.62 -7.54 -10.45
C SER A 77 -12.32 -6.71 -11.71
N GLU A 78 -13.20 -6.76 -12.69
CA GLU A 78 -13.16 -5.86 -13.85
C GLU A 78 -13.63 -4.44 -13.50
N ASP A 79 -14.36 -4.27 -12.41
CA ASP A 79 -14.73 -2.96 -11.89
C ASP A 79 -13.55 -2.33 -11.14
N PRO A 80 -12.99 -1.20 -11.62
CA PRO A 80 -11.84 -0.55 -11.01
C PRO A 80 -12.11 -0.10 -9.57
N TYR A 81 -13.34 0.22 -9.23
CA TYR A 81 -13.72 0.63 -7.87
C TYR A 81 -13.70 -0.56 -6.91
N GLN A 82 -14.20 -1.71 -7.35
CA GLN A 82 -14.18 -2.92 -6.54
C GLN A 82 -12.75 -3.46 -6.39
N ALA A 83 -11.98 -3.53 -7.48
CA ALA A 83 -10.58 -3.94 -7.45
C ALA A 83 -9.74 -3.07 -6.49
N ALA A 84 -9.97 -1.75 -6.50
CA ALA A 84 -9.29 -0.84 -5.58
C ALA A 84 -9.67 -1.08 -4.11
N LYS A 85 -10.93 -1.37 -3.82
CA LYS A 85 -11.37 -1.74 -2.45
C LYS A 85 -10.77 -3.05 -2.00
N ASP A 86 -10.80 -4.08 -2.84
CA ASP A 86 -10.26 -5.40 -2.54
C ASP A 86 -8.76 -5.29 -2.25
N LYS A 87 -8.03 -4.52 -3.05
CA LYS A 87 -6.61 -4.21 -2.81
C LYS A 87 -6.41 -3.47 -1.48
N ALA A 88 -7.24 -2.47 -1.17
CA ALA A 88 -7.15 -1.75 0.10
C ALA A 88 -7.45 -2.68 1.29
N ASP A 89 -8.40 -3.60 1.18
CA ASP A 89 -8.69 -4.60 2.20
C ASP A 89 -7.49 -5.50 2.45
N ALA A 90 -6.89 -6.04 1.38
CA ALA A 90 -5.69 -6.86 1.48
C ALA A 90 -4.51 -6.09 2.08
N ALA A 91 -4.33 -4.84 1.68
CA ALA A 91 -3.26 -3.99 2.18
C ALA A 91 -3.40 -3.72 3.69
N PHE A 92 -4.56 -3.31 4.16
CA PHE A 92 -4.78 -3.02 5.57
C PHE A 92 -4.75 -4.28 6.44
N GLU A 93 -5.21 -5.43 5.93
CA GLU A 93 -5.03 -6.71 6.59
C GLU A 93 -3.54 -7.02 6.78
N PHE A 94 -2.74 -6.89 5.71
CA PHE A 94 -1.30 -7.12 5.77
C PHE A 94 -0.61 -6.18 6.77
N ILE A 95 -0.84 -4.86 6.64
CA ILE A 95 -0.19 -3.84 7.47
C ILE A 95 -0.48 -4.08 8.95
N THR A 96 -1.74 -4.37 9.27
CA THR A 96 -2.16 -4.60 10.66
C THR A 96 -1.66 -5.94 11.21
N LYS A 97 -1.62 -7.01 10.41
CA LYS A 97 -1.01 -8.29 10.80
C LYS A 97 0.50 -8.15 11.04
N MET A 98 1.19 -7.34 10.23
CA MET A 98 2.62 -7.03 10.41
C MET A 98 2.90 -6.12 11.60
N GLY A 99 1.88 -5.46 12.17
CA GLY A 99 2.04 -4.50 13.26
C GLY A 99 2.75 -3.22 12.85
N PHE A 100 2.63 -2.80 11.58
CA PHE A 100 3.18 -1.54 11.09
C PHE A 100 2.18 -0.40 11.22
N ASP A 101 2.69 0.79 11.52
CA ASP A 101 1.87 1.98 11.75
C ASP A 101 1.70 2.84 10.49
N TYR A 102 2.48 2.56 9.43
CA TYR A 102 2.55 3.44 8.27
C TYR A 102 2.52 2.69 6.94
N PHE A 103 2.02 3.38 5.91
CA PHE A 103 2.16 3.00 4.51
C PHE A 103 2.48 4.21 3.63
N CYS A 104 2.96 3.96 2.42
CA CYS A 104 3.21 4.97 1.41
C CYS A 104 2.76 4.46 0.04
N PHE A 105 2.39 5.40 -0.86
CA PHE A 105 1.78 5.08 -2.14
C PHE A 105 2.01 6.16 -3.18
N HIS A 106 1.83 5.80 -4.46
CA HIS A 106 1.53 6.71 -5.55
C HIS A 106 0.02 6.64 -5.86
N ASP A 107 -0.52 7.69 -6.47
CA ASP A 107 -1.94 7.78 -6.84
C ASP A 107 -2.44 6.54 -7.60
N PHE A 108 -1.71 6.07 -8.60
CA PHE A 108 -2.04 4.88 -9.39
C PHE A 108 -2.00 3.57 -8.62
N ASP A 109 -1.25 3.49 -7.54
CA ASP A 109 -1.22 2.31 -6.70
C ASP A 109 -2.58 2.06 -6.05
N LEU A 110 -3.31 3.13 -5.74
CA LEU A 110 -4.59 3.06 -5.05
C LEU A 110 -5.72 2.63 -5.97
N ILE A 111 -5.80 3.23 -7.16
CA ILE A 111 -6.85 2.96 -8.15
C ILE A 111 -6.35 3.26 -9.56
N GLN A 112 -6.81 2.49 -10.52
CA GLN A 112 -6.50 2.71 -11.94
C GLN A 112 -7.05 4.05 -12.43
N GLU A 113 -6.28 4.77 -13.25
CA GLU A 113 -6.72 6.00 -13.91
C GLU A 113 -8.00 5.81 -14.73
N GLY A 114 -8.76 6.89 -14.80
CA GLY A 114 -9.90 7.03 -15.69
C GLY A 114 -9.47 7.42 -17.12
N LYS A 115 -10.45 7.56 -17.99
CA LYS A 115 -10.24 7.99 -19.39
C LYS A 115 -10.08 9.52 -19.52
N SER A 116 -10.25 10.25 -18.44
CA SER A 116 -10.10 11.71 -18.36
C SER A 116 -9.60 12.10 -16.97
N ILE A 117 -9.04 13.30 -16.84
CA ILE A 117 -8.62 13.87 -15.56
C ILE A 117 -9.78 13.86 -14.56
N VAL A 118 -10.95 14.34 -14.96
CA VAL A 118 -12.14 14.37 -14.10
C VAL A 118 -12.55 12.98 -13.60
N GLU A 119 -12.47 11.96 -14.47
CA GLU A 119 -12.74 10.59 -14.07
C GLU A 119 -11.68 10.07 -13.09
N SER A 120 -10.41 10.36 -13.34
CA SER A 120 -9.30 9.96 -12.48
C SER A 120 -9.42 10.60 -11.09
N GLU A 121 -9.75 11.89 -11.02
CA GLU A 121 -9.99 12.59 -9.75
C GLU A 121 -11.16 11.97 -8.97
N ASN A 122 -12.29 11.70 -9.64
CA ASN A 122 -13.45 11.07 -9.01
C ASN A 122 -13.11 9.67 -8.47
N ARG A 123 -12.35 8.88 -9.21
CA ARG A 123 -11.86 7.56 -8.78
C ARG A 123 -10.97 7.69 -7.55
N LEU A 124 -10.04 8.64 -7.58
CA LEU A 124 -9.10 8.86 -6.47
C LEU A 124 -9.84 9.35 -5.21
N LEU A 125 -10.78 10.28 -5.33
CA LEU A 125 -11.62 10.71 -4.22
C LEU A 125 -12.39 9.55 -3.59
N TYR A 126 -12.99 8.71 -4.43
CA TYR A 126 -13.73 7.54 -3.95
C TYR A 126 -12.89 6.57 -3.13
N ILE A 127 -11.71 6.18 -3.64
CA ILE A 127 -10.86 5.22 -2.92
C ILE A 127 -10.20 5.84 -1.69
N THR A 128 -9.86 7.14 -1.73
CA THR A 128 -9.29 7.81 -0.56
C THR A 128 -10.28 7.91 0.59
N ASP A 129 -11.56 8.08 0.33
CA ASP A 129 -12.59 8.05 1.39
C ASP A 129 -12.72 6.66 2.02
N TYR A 130 -12.65 5.61 1.22
CA TYR A 130 -12.61 4.23 1.72
C TYR A 130 -11.37 3.97 2.58
N ILE A 131 -10.20 4.41 2.13
CA ILE A 131 -8.93 4.28 2.86
C ILE A 131 -8.96 5.08 4.17
N LYS A 132 -9.52 6.29 4.18
CA LYS A 132 -9.70 7.08 5.41
C LYS A 132 -10.53 6.35 6.47
N GLN A 133 -11.55 5.62 6.05
CA GLN A 133 -12.33 4.80 6.96
C GLN A 133 -11.44 3.70 7.58
N LYS A 134 -10.68 2.96 6.77
CA LYS A 134 -9.76 1.93 7.26
C LYS A 134 -8.67 2.49 8.17
N GLN A 135 -8.17 3.69 7.89
CA GLN A 135 -7.23 4.38 8.76
C GLN A 135 -7.84 4.68 10.14
N LYS A 136 -9.11 5.11 10.19
CA LYS A 136 -9.81 5.34 11.47
C LYS A 136 -10.00 4.04 12.27
N GLU A 137 -10.30 2.95 11.60
CA GLU A 137 -10.53 1.65 12.22
C GLU A 137 -9.24 0.99 12.72
N SER A 138 -8.14 1.14 11.97
CA SER A 138 -6.86 0.50 12.27
C SER A 138 -5.88 1.36 13.05
N GLY A 139 -5.98 2.68 12.95
CA GLY A 139 -4.96 3.62 13.43
C GLY A 139 -3.74 3.77 12.51
N VAL A 140 -3.67 3.01 11.40
CA VAL A 140 -2.59 3.09 10.41
C VAL A 140 -2.61 4.45 9.70
N LYS A 141 -1.42 5.03 9.47
CA LYS A 141 -1.25 6.38 8.92
C LYS A 141 -0.50 6.35 7.60
N VAL A 142 -0.77 7.33 6.77
CA VAL A 142 0.09 7.61 5.61
C VAL A 142 1.40 8.20 6.10
N LEU A 143 2.54 7.62 5.70
CA LEU A 143 3.85 8.23 5.91
C LEU A 143 4.11 9.29 4.84
N TRP A 144 3.85 8.96 3.57
CA TRP A 144 3.82 9.89 2.46
C TRP A 144 2.99 9.33 1.29
N GLY A 145 2.47 10.22 0.48
CA GLY A 145 1.80 9.93 -0.79
C GLY A 145 2.29 10.90 -1.85
N THR A 146 2.38 10.46 -3.10
CA THR A 146 2.84 11.28 -4.22
C THR A 146 2.14 10.91 -5.52
N ALA A 147 2.18 11.82 -6.49
CA ALA A 147 1.74 11.56 -7.85
C ALA A 147 2.79 10.74 -8.61
N ASN A 148 2.33 9.82 -9.45
CA ASN A 148 3.19 9.08 -10.37
C ASN A 148 3.29 9.82 -11.72
N CYS A 149 4.25 10.74 -11.81
CA CYS A 149 4.54 11.47 -13.05
C CYS A 149 5.64 10.82 -13.91
N PHE A 150 6.05 9.59 -13.62
CA PHE A 150 7.19 8.94 -14.28
C PHE A 150 6.85 7.68 -15.08
N SER A 151 5.73 7.01 -14.81
CA SER A 151 5.34 5.81 -15.54
C SER A 151 4.24 6.02 -16.58
N ASN A 152 3.51 7.15 -16.51
CA ASN A 152 2.48 7.48 -17.48
C ASN A 152 3.08 8.26 -18.67
N PRO A 153 2.88 7.81 -19.93
CA PRO A 153 3.31 8.52 -21.13
C PRO A 153 2.83 9.95 -21.24
N HIS A 154 1.73 10.31 -20.57
CA HIS A 154 1.21 11.66 -20.48
C HIS A 154 2.26 12.67 -19.96
N TYR A 155 3.14 12.22 -19.07
CA TYR A 155 4.19 13.04 -18.47
C TYR A 155 5.58 12.85 -19.10
N MET A 156 5.68 12.21 -20.26
CA MET A 156 6.99 11.92 -20.88
C MET A 156 7.84 13.17 -21.17
N ASN A 157 7.19 14.32 -21.34
CA ASN A 157 7.84 15.62 -21.56
C ASN A 157 7.89 16.48 -20.27
N GLY A 158 7.66 15.86 -19.10
CA GLY A 158 7.55 16.52 -17.81
C GLY A 158 6.11 16.77 -17.40
N ALA A 159 5.89 17.16 -16.16
CA ALA A 159 4.61 17.61 -15.62
C ALA A 159 4.54 19.15 -15.63
N ALA A 160 5.06 19.81 -14.61
CA ALA A 160 5.08 21.27 -14.50
C ALA A 160 5.91 21.98 -15.60
N THR A 161 6.74 21.25 -16.33
CA THR A 161 7.55 21.76 -17.45
C THR A 161 7.03 21.32 -18.81
N ASN A 162 5.86 20.66 -18.87
CA ASN A 162 5.29 20.16 -20.10
C ASN A 162 4.84 21.34 -20.99
N PRO A 163 5.14 21.34 -22.32
CA PRO A 163 4.68 22.36 -23.23
C PRO A 163 3.18 22.28 -23.55
N GLU A 164 2.53 21.16 -23.24
CA GLU A 164 1.09 20.97 -23.44
C GLU A 164 0.31 21.52 -22.24
N PHE A 165 -0.62 22.43 -22.52
CA PHE A 165 -1.39 23.09 -21.46
C PHE A 165 -2.21 22.11 -20.63
N ASP A 166 -2.82 21.09 -21.25
CA ASP A 166 -3.64 20.08 -20.56
C ASP A 166 -2.83 19.21 -19.59
N VAL A 167 -1.50 19.19 -19.72
CA VAL A 167 -0.60 18.50 -18.78
C VAL A 167 -0.13 19.42 -17.67
N LEU A 168 0.03 20.72 -17.99
CA LEU A 168 0.49 21.73 -17.05
C LEU A 168 -0.60 22.14 -16.06
N ALA A 169 -1.85 22.20 -16.50
CA ALA A 169 -3.00 22.69 -15.74
C ALA A 169 -3.57 21.65 -14.79
#